data_f8d04cdffe906d8ed5c5ee0d1c6e4fb2
#
_entry.id   f8d04cdffe906d8ed5c5ee0d1c6e4fb2
#
_cell.length_a   1.000
_cell.length_b   1.000
_cell.length_c   1.000
_cell.angle_alpha   90.00
_cell.angle_beta   90.00
_cell.angle_gamma   90.00
#
_symmetry.space_group_name_H-M   'P 1'
#
loop_
_entity.id
_entity.type
_entity.pdbx_description
1 polymer ?
#
loop_
_entity_poly.entity_id
_entity_poly.type
_entity_poly.pdbx_seq_one_letter_code
_entity_poly.pdbx_strand_id
1 'polypeptide(L)'
;MFPIIRPTLPAQIHFIHADDLLKQYPNLTPKQREDAVTRTYGAVFIIGIGCPLSNGERHDGRAPDYDDWSTVAENGQMGLNGDLLVWDHVLDRAVELSSMGIRVDREALLRQLRLAHAEDRAQLYFHQRLLNGELPQSIGGGIGQSRLCLFYLRKAHIGEIQASIWPEEMRREAREAGMWLI
;
A
#
# COMPACT_ATOMS: atom_id res chain seq x y z
N MET A 1 -5.38 -33.75 5.63
CA MET A 1 -4.56 -33.58 4.40
C MET A 1 -4.85 -32.16 3.92
N PHE A 2 -3.89 -31.27 3.99
CA PHE A 2 -4.08 -29.89 3.51
C PHE A 2 -4.21 -29.93 1.97
N PRO A 3 -5.24 -29.28 1.40
CA PRO A 3 -5.32 -29.20 -0.05
C PRO A 3 -4.08 -28.47 -0.58
N ILE A 4 -3.54 -28.94 -1.71
CA ILE A 4 -2.38 -28.31 -2.35
C ILE A 4 -2.74 -26.84 -2.63
N ILE A 5 -2.07 -25.94 -1.92
CA ILE A 5 -2.23 -24.50 -2.11
C ILE A 5 -1.53 -24.16 -3.42
N ARG A 6 -2.31 -23.91 -4.46
CA ARG A 6 -1.74 -23.38 -5.71
C ARG A 6 -1.55 -21.87 -5.55
N PRO A 7 -0.45 -21.31 -6.03
CA PRO A 7 -0.30 -19.86 -6.13
C PRO A 7 -1.52 -19.30 -6.90
N THR A 8 -2.15 -18.28 -6.33
CA THR A 8 -3.29 -17.60 -6.96
C THR A 8 -2.88 -16.30 -7.62
N LEU A 9 -1.59 -15.98 -7.59
CA LEU A 9 -1.05 -14.79 -8.26
C LEU A 9 -1.02 -15.01 -9.77
N PRO A 10 -1.54 -14.05 -10.56
CA PRO A 10 -1.38 -14.08 -12.01
C PRO A 10 0.09 -13.92 -12.38
N ALA A 11 0.47 -14.40 -13.57
CA ALA A 11 1.83 -14.25 -14.10
C ALA A 11 2.21 -12.80 -14.42
N GLN A 12 1.23 -11.93 -14.56
CA GLN A 12 1.41 -10.52 -14.87
C GLN A 12 0.63 -9.66 -13.87
N ILE A 13 1.21 -8.52 -13.51
CA ILE A 13 0.59 -7.50 -12.66
C ILE A 13 0.00 -6.43 -13.56
N HIS A 14 -1.22 -6.01 -13.32
CA HIS A 14 -1.82 -4.86 -13.97
C HIS A 14 -1.37 -3.58 -13.29
N PHE A 15 -0.82 -2.63 -14.07
CA PHE A 15 -0.40 -1.32 -13.58
C PHE A 15 -1.46 -0.28 -13.90
N ILE A 16 -1.86 0.52 -12.91
CA ILE A 16 -2.83 1.60 -13.07
C ILE A 16 -2.45 2.78 -12.17
N HIS A 17 -2.63 3.99 -12.66
CA HIS A 17 -2.46 5.18 -11.84
C HIS A 17 -3.73 5.45 -11.00
N ALA A 18 -3.57 5.96 -9.78
CA ALA A 18 -4.68 6.23 -8.87
C ALA A 18 -5.72 7.19 -9.45
N ASP A 19 -5.30 8.16 -10.28
CA ASP A 19 -6.21 9.10 -10.94
C ASP A 19 -7.00 8.43 -12.09
N ASP A 20 -6.39 7.51 -12.82
CA ASP A 20 -7.10 6.76 -13.86
C ASP A 20 -8.09 5.76 -13.23
N LEU A 21 -7.72 5.20 -12.08
CA LEU A 21 -8.62 4.37 -11.28
C LEU A 21 -9.82 5.18 -10.75
N LEU A 22 -9.62 6.44 -10.34
CA LEU A 22 -10.70 7.36 -10.00
C LEU A 22 -11.63 7.61 -11.20
N LYS A 23 -11.08 7.89 -12.39
CA LYS A 23 -11.87 8.12 -13.61
C LYS A 23 -12.67 6.88 -14.02
N GLN A 24 -12.09 5.70 -13.83
CA GLN A 24 -12.77 4.43 -14.14
C GLN A 24 -13.93 4.12 -13.19
N TYR A 25 -13.79 4.50 -11.92
CA TYR A 25 -14.77 4.24 -10.86
C TYR A 25 -15.07 5.50 -10.02
N PRO A 26 -15.67 6.54 -10.60
CA PRO A 26 -15.78 7.86 -9.96
C PRO A 26 -16.67 7.87 -8.71
N ASN A 27 -17.62 6.95 -8.61
CA ASN A 27 -18.59 6.87 -7.52
C ASN A 27 -18.18 5.91 -6.39
N LEU A 28 -17.04 5.22 -6.53
CA LEU A 28 -16.56 4.29 -5.51
C LEU A 28 -15.56 4.98 -4.58
N THR A 29 -15.55 4.56 -3.31
CA THR A 29 -14.49 4.92 -2.36
C THR A 29 -13.14 4.35 -2.80
N PRO A 30 -11.99 4.88 -2.33
CA PRO A 30 -10.68 4.33 -2.66
C PRO A 30 -10.59 2.81 -2.45
N LYS A 31 -11.05 2.29 -1.32
CA LYS A 31 -11.05 0.84 -1.04
C LYS A 31 -11.96 0.03 -1.97
N GLN A 32 -13.11 0.56 -2.32
CA GLN A 32 -13.99 -0.08 -3.30
C GLN A 32 -13.39 -0.09 -4.71
N ARG A 33 -12.61 0.95 -5.08
CA ARG A 33 -11.85 0.98 -6.34
C ARG A 33 -10.75 -0.09 -6.36
N GLU A 34 -10.02 -0.22 -5.26
CA GLU A 34 -9.02 -1.28 -5.08
C GLU A 34 -9.66 -2.66 -5.24
N ASP A 35 -10.78 -2.92 -4.57
CA ASP A 35 -11.52 -4.19 -4.68
C ASP A 35 -11.96 -4.45 -6.12
N ALA A 36 -12.56 -3.46 -6.79
CA ALA A 36 -13.08 -3.61 -8.14
C ALA A 36 -11.98 -3.94 -9.15
N VAL A 37 -10.88 -3.19 -9.15
CA VAL A 37 -9.78 -3.39 -10.10
C VAL A 37 -9.01 -4.68 -9.79
N THR A 38 -8.76 -4.96 -8.51
CA THR A 38 -8.00 -6.14 -8.12
C THR A 38 -8.80 -7.43 -8.34
N ARG A 39 -10.12 -7.39 -8.15
CA ARG A 39 -11.01 -8.50 -8.50
C ARG A 39 -10.98 -8.83 -10.00
N THR A 40 -10.85 -7.79 -10.84
CA THR A 40 -10.80 -7.95 -12.30
C THR A 40 -9.48 -8.56 -12.78
N TYR A 41 -8.35 -8.11 -12.25
CA TYR A 41 -7.02 -8.46 -12.75
C TYR A 41 -6.27 -9.47 -11.85
N GLY A 42 -6.75 -9.76 -10.65
CA GLY A 42 -6.12 -10.67 -9.68
C GLY A 42 -4.93 -10.08 -8.94
N ALA A 43 -4.08 -9.30 -9.61
CA ALA A 43 -3.01 -8.54 -9.00
C ALA A 43 -2.83 -7.19 -9.71
N VAL A 44 -2.70 -6.12 -8.93
CA VAL A 44 -2.64 -4.75 -9.44
C VAL A 44 -1.57 -3.96 -8.70
N PHE A 45 -0.79 -3.16 -9.43
CA PHE A 45 0.09 -2.16 -8.84
C PHE A 45 -0.53 -0.77 -9.08
N ILE A 46 -0.98 -0.12 -8.01
CA ILE A 46 -1.60 1.20 -8.07
C ILE A 46 -0.51 2.25 -7.84
N ILE A 47 -0.27 3.09 -8.84
CA ILE A 47 0.79 4.12 -8.85
C ILE A 47 0.22 5.46 -8.40
N GLY A 48 1.06 6.31 -7.76
CA GLY A 48 0.72 7.69 -7.42
C GLY A 48 -0.17 7.82 -6.19
N ILE A 49 0.10 7.01 -5.17
CA ILE A 49 -0.63 7.08 -3.90
C ILE A 49 -0.05 8.18 -3.02
N GLY A 50 -0.92 9.05 -2.52
CA GLY A 50 -0.55 10.20 -1.68
C GLY A 50 -0.64 11.56 -2.38
N CYS A 51 -0.58 11.60 -3.71
CA CYS A 51 -0.80 12.84 -4.46
C CYS A 51 -2.30 13.22 -4.53
N PRO A 52 -2.63 14.50 -4.70
CA PRO A 52 -3.99 14.91 -5.05
C PRO A 52 -4.41 14.35 -6.41
N LEU A 53 -5.59 13.79 -6.48
CA LEU A 53 -6.23 13.31 -7.69
C LEU A 53 -6.97 14.47 -8.41
N SER A 54 -7.49 14.22 -9.60
CA SER A 54 -8.22 15.21 -10.41
C SER A 54 -9.46 15.80 -9.72
N ASN A 55 -10.03 15.11 -8.74
CA ASN A 55 -11.13 15.60 -7.91
C ASN A 55 -10.65 16.36 -6.64
N GLY A 56 -9.36 16.53 -6.44
CA GLY A 56 -8.75 17.19 -5.27
C GLY A 56 -8.61 16.31 -4.02
N GLU A 57 -9.15 15.10 -4.02
CA GLU A 57 -8.97 14.13 -2.95
C GLU A 57 -7.66 13.33 -3.13
N ARG A 58 -7.30 12.54 -2.12
CA ARG A 58 -6.20 11.57 -2.22
C ARG A 58 -6.76 10.16 -2.26
N HIS A 59 -6.07 9.25 -2.97
CA HIS A 59 -6.43 7.84 -2.92
C HIS A 59 -6.23 7.27 -1.52
N ASP A 60 -5.06 7.55 -0.94
CA ASP A 60 -4.73 7.22 0.45
C ASP A 60 -3.69 8.21 0.98
N GLY A 61 -3.54 8.28 2.32
CA GLY A 61 -2.53 9.11 2.97
C GLY A 61 -1.12 8.54 2.85
N ARG A 62 -0.13 9.43 2.72
CA ARG A 62 1.30 9.07 2.74
C ARG A 62 2.08 10.07 3.54
N ALA A 63 3.11 9.59 4.26
CA ALA A 63 4.08 10.45 4.93
C ALA A 63 4.81 11.34 3.92
N PRO A 64 5.10 12.61 4.26
CA PRO A 64 5.75 13.53 3.32
C PRO A 64 7.26 13.29 3.19
N ASP A 65 7.83 12.46 4.02
CA ASP A 65 9.26 12.30 4.23
C ASP A 65 9.77 10.87 3.98
N TYR A 66 9.06 10.12 3.15
CA TYR A 66 9.40 8.74 2.83
C TYR A 66 9.43 8.48 1.32
N ASP A 67 8.31 8.12 0.69
CA ASP A 67 8.22 7.93 -0.75
C ASP A 67 7.89 9.24 -1.49
N ASP A 68 8.43 9.38 -2.70
CA ASP A 68 8.10 10.50 -3.58
C ASP A 68 6.76 10.29 -4.27
N TRP A 69 5.72 10.89 -3.72
CA TRP A 69 4.37 10.91 -4.28
C TRP A 69 4.04 12.20 -5.03
N SER A 70 5.00 13.11 -5.21
CA SER A 70 4.76 14.46 -5.73
C SER A 70 5.57 14.83 -6.99
N THR A 71 6.52 14.03 -7.39
CA THR A 71 7.24 14.23 -8.65
C THR A 71 6.39 13.73 -9.83
N VAL A 72 6.38 14.50 -10.91
CA VAL A 72 5.72 14.13 -12.15
C VAL A 72 6.62 13.17 -12.92
N ALA A 73 6.12 11.98 -13.25
CA ALA A 73 6.79 10.98 -14.05
C ALA A 73 6.83 11.38 -15.54
N GLU A 74 7.63 10.69 -16.35
CA GLU A 74 7.77 10.95 -17.79
C GLU A 74 6.46 10.89 -18.57
N ASN A 75 5.51 10.09 -18.12
CA ASN A 75 4.17 9.97 -18.70
C ASN A 75 3.21 11.12 -18.29
N GLY A 76 3.68 12.11 -17.54
CA GLY A 76 2.90 13.25 -17.06
C GLY A 76 2.04 12.97 -15.82
N GLN A 77 2.06 11.77 -15.27
CA GLN A 77 1.33 11.41 -14.05
C GLN A 77 2.17 11.68 -12.81
N MET A 78 1.52 12.00 -11.69
CA MET A 78 2.20 12.39 -10.45
C MET A 78 2.43 11.18 -9.53
N GLY A 79 3.62 11.10 -8.97
CA GLY A 79 4.00 10.09 -7.97
C GLY A 79 4.88 8.97 -8.54
N LEU A 80 5.93 8.65 -7.77
CA LEU A 80 6.93 7.62 -8.10
C LEU A 80 6.88 6.46 -7.08
N ASN A 81 5.70 6.24 -6.51
CA ASN A 81 5.40 5.21 -5.52
C ASN A 81 4.15 4.43 -5.91
N GLY A 82 3.91 3.34 -5.23
CA GLY A 82 2.67 2.58 -5.43
C GLY A 82 2.58 1.38 -4.49
N ASP A 83 1.39 0.78 -4.51
CA ASP A 83 1.06 -0.39 -3.71
C ASP A 83 0.70 -1.59 -4.59
N LEU A 84 1.24 -2.75 -4.22
CA LEU A 84 0.87 -4.02 -4.83
C LEU A 84 -0.28 -4.64 -4.06
N LEU A 85 -1.41 -4.78 -4.73
CA LEU A 85 -2.60 -5.42 -4.20
C LEU A 85 -2.88 -6.74 -4.94
N VAL A 86 -3.39 -7.72 -4.20
CA VAL A 86 -3.84 -8.99 -4.75
C VAL A 86 -5.28 -9.27 -4.32
N TRP A 87 -6.03 -9.98 -5.16
CA TRP A 87 -7.36 -10.43 -4.78
C TRP A 87 -7.29 -11.64 -3.86
N ASP A 88 -7.73 -11.47 -2.62
CA ASP A 88 -7.81 -12.56 -1.66
C ASP A 88 -9.20 -13.20 -1.72
N HIS A 89 -9.24 -14.45 -2.19
CA HIS A 89 -10.48 -15.20 -2.35
C HIS A 89 -11.09 -15.67 -1.01
N VAL A 90 -10.31 -15.71 0.07
CA VAL A 90 -10.82 -16.07 1.40
C VAL A 90 -11.50 -14.87 2.04
N LEU A 91 -10.90 -13.70 1.92
CA LEU A 91 -11.43 -12.46 2.46
C LEU A 91 -12.43 -11.76 1.52
N ASP A 92 -12.53 -12.20 0.26
CA ASP A 92 -13.33 -11.61 -0.83
C ASP A 92 -13.06 -10.10 -0.98
N ARG A 93 -11.77 -9.71 -0.98
CA ARG A 93 -11.32 -8.31 -1.05
C ARG A 93 -9.89 -8.19 -1.56
N ALA A 94 -9.51 -6.98 -1.92
CA ALA A 94 -8.12 -6.64 -2.19
C ALA A 94 -7.29 -6.62 -0.88
N VAL A 95 -6.09 -7.18 -0.95
CA VAL A 95 -5.11 -7.16 0.13
C VAL A 95 -3.81 -6.56 -0.38
N GLU A 96 -3.35 -5.49 0.27
CA GLU A 96 -2.05 -4.90 -0.01
C GLU A 96 -0.94 -5.80 0.53
N LEU A 97 -0.09 -6.30 -0.34
CA LEU A 97 1.06 -7.13 0.02
C LEU A 97 2.35 -6.33 0.18
N SER A 98 2.49 -5.25 -0.58
CA SER A 98 3.72 -4.46 -0.63
C SER A 98 3.42 -3.02 -0.97
N SER A 99 4.18 -2.11 -0.36
CA SER A 99 4.25 -0.70 -0.74
C SER A 99 5.69 -0.38 -1.10
N MET A 100 5.91 0.35 -2.20
CA MET A 100 7.25 0.66 -2.68
C MET A 100 7.28 1.97 -3.46
N GLY A 101 8.48 2.55 -3.57
CA GLY A 101 8.67 3.78 -4.32
C GLY A 101 10.11 4.24 -4.39
N ILE A 102 10.35 5.23 -5.22
CA ILE A 102 11.54 6.05 -5.15
C ILE A 102 11.41 6.89 -3.89
N ARG A 103 12.46 6.93 -3.07
CA ARG A 103 12.47 7.75 -1.85
C ARG A 103 12.61 9.23 -2.21
N VAL A 104 12.08 10.08 -1.35
CA VAL A 104 12.22 11.54 -1.54
C VAL A 104 13.68 11.93 -1.71
N ASP A 105 13.95 12.73 -2.71
CA ASP A 105 15.17 13.52 -2.81
C ASP A 105 14.98 14.86 -2.07
N ARG A 106 15.97 15.73 -2.16
CA ARG A 106 15.94 17.06 -1.52
C ARG A 106 14.74 17.91 -1.97
N GLU A 107 14.43 17.91 -3.25
CA GLU A 107 13.37 18.75 -3.82
C GLU A 107 11.99 18.19 -3.48
N ALA A 108 11.82 16.88 -3.65
CA ALA A 108 10.59 16.18 -3.29
C ALA A 108 10.30 16.31 -1.79
N LEU A 109 11.31 16.13 -0.93
CA LEU A 109 11.15 16.30 0.52
C LEU A 109 10.61 17.69 0.87
N LEU A 110 11.27 18.77 0.40
CA LEU A 110 10.84 20.13 0.70
C LEU A 110 9.45 20.44 0.14
N ARG A 111 9.13 19.94 -1.03
CA ARG A 111 7.81 20.08 -1.65
C ARG A 111 6.75 19.38 -0.85
N GLN A 112 6.99 18.12 -0.47
CA GLN A 112 6.03 17.29 0.26
C GLN A 112 5.82 17.77 1.70
N LEU A 113 6.86 18.23 2.39
CA LEU A 113 6.73 18.83 3.71
C LEU A 113 5.80 20.05 3.67
N ARG A 114 5.95 20.92 2.65
CA ARG A 114 5.04 22.07 2.44
C ARG A 114 3.61 21.63 2.18
N LEU A 115 3.40 20.64 1.30
CA LEU A 115 2.07 20.11 0.98
C LEU A 115 1.38 19.42 2.17
N ALA A 116 2.17 18.97 3.14
CA ALA A 116 1.70 18.33 4.36
C ALA A 116 1.64 19.28 5.58
N HIS A 117 2.00 20.57 5.42
CA HIS A 117 2.14 21.54 6.51
C HIS A 117 3.02 21.05 7.66
N ALA A 118 4.17 20.47 7.30
CA ALA A 118 5.11 19.81 8.22
C ALA A 118 6.56 20.31 8.00
N GLU A 119 6.73 21.59 7.64
CA GLU A 119 8.01 22.19 7.29
C GLU A 119 9.00 22.19 8.45
N ASP A 120 8.51 22.19 9.68
CA ASP A 120 9.31 22.06 10.91
C ASP A 120 10.15 20.77 10.93
N ARG A 121 9.69 19.69 10.30
CA ARG A 121 10.42 18.42 10.19
C ARG A 121 11.73 18.55 9.40
N ALA A 122 11.89 19.58 8.59
CA ALA A 122 13.15 19.83 7.89
C ALA A 122 14.36 19.96 8.84
N GLN A 123 14.12 20.24 10.13
CA GLN A 123 15.15 20.34 11.18
C GLN A 123 15.53 18.98 11.79
N LEU A 124 14.81 17.91 11.50
CA LEU A 124 15.10 16.58 12.03
C LEU A 124 16.40 16.01 11.44
N TYR A 125 17.07 15.15 12.16
CA TYR A 125 18.38 14.61 11.83
C TYR A 125 18.47 13.98 10.42
N PHE A 126 17.54 13.10 10.08
CA PHE A 126 17.50 12.48 8.75
C PHE A 126 17.29 13.53 7.64
N HIS A 127 16.33 14.45 7.86
CA HIS A 127 15.97 15.48 6.88
C HIS A 127 17.16 16.42 6.60
N GLN A 128 17.86 16.86 7.64
CA GLN A 128 19.04 17.69 7.50
C GLN A 128 20.14 17.01 6.68
N ARG A 129 20.41 15.73 6.93
CA ARG A 129 21.41 14.97 6.18
C ARG A 129 21.04 14.80 4.71
N LEU A 130 19.74 14.56 4.43
CA LEU A 130 19.24 14.47 3.07
C LEU A 130 19.36 15.82 2.35
N LEU A 131 18.96 16.91 3.02
CA LEU A 131 19.04 18.26 2.50
C LEU A 131 20.47 18.73 2.25
N ASN A 132 21.44 18.27 3.03
CA ASN A 132 22.85 18.55 2.85
C ASN A 132 23.52 17.69 1.77
N GLY A 133 22.81 16.71 1.20
CA GLY A 133 23.39 15.79 0.20
C GLY A 133 24.33 14.74 0.78
N GLU A 134 24.21 14.46 2.09
CA GLU A 134 25.03 13.47 2.78
C GLU A 134 24.50 12.04 2.63
N LEU A 135 23.27 11.88 2.15
CA LEU A 135 22.62 10.58 1.96
C LEU A 135 22.49 10.25 0.47
N PRO A 136 22.69 8.99 0.09
CA PRO A 136 22.47 8.56 -1.28
C PRO A 136 20.98 8.58 -1.64
N GLN A 137 20.68 8.79 -2.90
CA GLN A 137 19.35 8.53 -3.43
C GLN A 137 19.05 7.04 -3.34
N SER A 138 17.79 6.70 -3.05
CA SER A 138 17.40 5.31 -2.84
C SER A 138 16.01 5.01 -3.39
N ILE A 139 15.80 3.75 -3.68
CA ILE A 139 14.52 3.14 -3.98
C ILE A 139 14.30 2.03 -2.97
N GLY A 140 13.08 1.79 -2.57
CA GLY A 140 12.81 0.71 -1.62
C GLY A 140 11.35 0.33 -1.56
N GLY A 141 11.10 -0.80 -0.92
CA GLY A 141 9.77 -1.30 -0.67
C GLY A 141 9.74 -2.20 0.55
N GLY A 142 8.56 -2.34 1.13
CA GLY A 142 8.28 -3.25 2.22
C GLY A 142 7.28 -4.31 1.79
N ILE A 143 7.57 -5.57 2.09
CA ILE A 143 6.63 -6.67 1.93
C ILE A 143 6.02 -6.97 3.28
N GLY A 144 4.67 -6.94 3.36
CA GLY A 144 3.93 -7.34 4.55
C GLY A 144 4.05 -8.85 4.78
N GLN A 145 5.04 -9.29 5.55
CA GLN A 145 5.32 -10.72 5.77
C GLN A 145 4.09 -11.48 6.26
N SER A 146 3.40 -10.96 7.27
CA SER A 146 2.19 -11.60 7.81
C SER A 146 1.04 -11.61 6.80
N ARG A 147 0.86 -10.54 6.01
CA ARG A 147 -0.15 -10.50 4.94
C ARG A 147 0.17 -11.48 3.82
N LEU A 148 1.44 -11.61 3.45
CA LEU A 148 1.89 -12.57 2.44
C LEU A 148 1.62 -14.01 2.92
N CYS A 149 1.95 -14.32 4.18
CA CYS A 149 1.65 -15.61 4.79
C CYS A 149 0.14 -15.89 4.85
N LEU A 150 -0.66 -14.89 5.26
CA LEU A 150 -2.12 -14.98 5.30
C LEU A 150 -2.68 -15.35 3.93
N PHE A 151 -2.23 -14.66 2.88
CA PHE A 151 -2.65 -14.89 1.50
C PHE A 151 -2.29 -16.31 1.02
N TYR A 152 -1.01 -16.72 1.15
CA TYR A 152 -0.56 -18.02 0.66
C TYR A 152 -1.09 -19.19 1.47
N LEU A 153 -1.27 -19.04 2.78
CA LEU A 153 -1.83 -20.06 3.65
C LEU A 153 -3.37 -20.06 3.69
N ARG A 154 -3.99 -19.13 2.93
CA ARG A 154 -5.45 -18.98 2.84
C ARG A 154 -6.11 -18.87 4.21
N LYS A 155 -5.58 -17.95 5.02
CA LYS A 155 -6.09 -17.68 6.35
C LYS A 155 -7.08 -16.51 6.33
N ALA A 156 -8.06 -16.56 7.21
CA ALA A 156 -9.12 -15.55 7.29
C ALA A 156 -8.81 -14.43 8.29
N HIS A 157 -7.91 -14.68 9.25
CA HIS A 157 -7.54 -13.69 10.26
C HIS A 157 -6.02 -13.63 10.46
N ILE A 158 -5.49 -12.41 10.58
CA ILE A 158 -4.04 -12.20 10.75
C ILE A 158 -3.49 -12.88 12.01
N GLY A 159 -4.30 -13.05 13.03
CA GLY A 159 -3.96 -13.76 14.26
C GLY A 159 -3.73 -15.26 14.10
N GLU A 160 -4.07 -15.86 12.95
CA GLU A 160 -3.69 -17.22 12.62
C GLU A 160 -2.24 -17.31 12.10
N ILE A 161 -1.60 -16.16 11.84
CA ILE A 161 -0.26 -16.04 11.30
C ILE A 161 0.69 -15.37 12.30
N GLN A 162 0.20 -14.36 13.00
CA GLN A 162 1.01 -13.50 13.86
C GLN A 162 0.54 -13.60 15.31
N ALA A 163 1.45 -13.97 16.19
CA ALA A 163 1.20 -13.96 17.63
C ALA A 163 0.98 -12.54 18.14
N SER A 164 -0.04 -12.35 18.95
CA SER A 164 -0.36 -11.08 19.58
C SER A 164 -1.23 -11.28 20.83
N ILE A 165 -1.48 -10.18 21.54
CA ILE A 165 -2.43 -10.16 22.64
C ILE A 165 -3.81 -9.88 22.04
N TRP A 166 -4.62 -10.93 21.91
CA TRP A 166 -5.97 -10.84 21.38
C TRP A 166 -6.97 -10.74 22.53
N PRO A 167 -7.96 -9.82 22.47
CA PRO A 167 -9.06 -9.77 23.43
C PRO A 167 -9.78 -11.13 23.52
N GLU A 168 -10.21 -11.52 24.72
CA GLU A 168 -10.84 -12.85 24.91
C GLU A 168 -12.14 -13.02 24.10
N GLU A 169 -12.88 -11.94 23.92
CA GLU A 169 -14.07 -11.93 23.05
C GLU A 169 -13.70 -12.27 21.58
N MET A 170 -12.67 -11.63 21.05
CA MET A 170 -12.16 -11.93 19.70
C MET A 170 -11.66 -13.37 19.58
N ARG A 171 -10.98 -13.90 20.61
CA ARG A 171 -10.55 -15.31 20.63
C ARG A 171 -11.75 -16.27 20.60
N ARG A 172 -12.82 -15.93 21.32
CA ARG A 172 -14.06 -16.72 21.35
C ARG A 172 -14.72 -16.71 19.97
N GLU A 173 -14.96 -15.53 19.39
CA GLU A 173 -15.57 -15.37 18.07
C GLU A 173 -14.77 -16.08 16.98
N ALA A 174 -13.43 -15.93 17.02
CA ALA A 174 -12.55 -16.62 16.08
C ALA A 174 -12.70 -18.15 16.19
N ARG A 175 -12.71 -18.70 17.41
CA ARG A 175 -12.90 -20.15 17.64
C ARG A 175 -14.26 -20.63 17.14
N GLU A 176 -15.33 -19.88 17.39
CA GLU A 176 -16.68 -20.19 16.89
C GLU A 176 -16.72 -20.19 15.35
N ALA A 177 -15.93 -19.33 14.70
CA ALA A 177 -15.76 -19.29 13.25
C ALA A 177 -14.71 -20.30 12.71
N GLY A 178 -14.14 -21.17 13.56
CA GLY A 178 -13.15 -22.19 13.17
C GLY A 178 -11.73 -21.66 12.96
N MET A 179 -11.42 -20.47 13.45
CA MET A 179 -10.09 -19.84 13.38
C MET A 179 -9.34 -19.98 14.72
N TRP A 180 -8.04 -20.26 14.64
CA TRP A 180 -7.16 -20.35 15.81
C TRP A 180 -6.17 -19.21 15.82
N LEU A 181 -6.34 -18.27 16.76
CA LEU A 181 -5.43 -17.16 16.95
C LEU A 181 -4.24 -17.58 17.84
N ILE A 182 -3.02 -17.30 17.36
CA ILE A 182 -1.77 -17.60 18.05
C ILE A 182 -1.24 -16.42 18.86
#